data_1bfa42e0a19f32b5a860d016e5791f10
#
_entry.id   1bfa42e0a19f32b5a860d016e5791f10
#
_cell.length_a   1.000
_cell.length_b   1.000
_cell.length_c   1.000
_cell.angle_alpha   90.00
_cell.angle_beta   90.00
_cell.angle_gamma   90.00
#
_symmetry.space_group_name_H-M   'P 1'
#
loop_
_entity.id
_entity.type
_entity.pdbx_description
1 polymer ?
#
loop_
_entity_poly.entity_id
_entity_poly.type
_entity_poly.pdbx_seq_one_letter_code
_entity_poly.pdbx_strand_id
1 'polypeptide(L)'
;MVNDKSGNKNSGETGEEWALKFASTHNGRVALVTGAARGIGLGIAAWLIAEGWQVVLTDLDRARGFKVAGALGENALFIAMDVASEEQVAAGVAEVLRQFGRLDALVCNAAIADPHNTTLESLELSHWNRVLAVNLGGPMLLAKHCAPYLRAHCGSIVNLTSTRSRQSEADTEAYAASKGGLMALTHALAISLGPEIRVNAVSPGWIDARDPSLRKAEPLSETDHAQHPAGRVGTVEDVAAMVAWLLSRNAGFVTGQEFVVDGGMTRKMVYAE
;
A
#
# COMPACT_ATOMS: atom_id res chain seq x y z
N MET A 1 27.33 -59.51 -9.29
CA MET A 1 26.29 -58.91 -10.17
C MET A 1 25.35 -58.16 -9.29
N VAL A 2 25.52 -56.89 -9.15
CA VAL A 2 24.60 -55.97 -8.42
C VAL A 2 24.15 -54.95 -9.46
N ASN A 3 22.89 -55.04 -9.86
CA ASN A 3 22.25 -54.10 -10.77
C ASN A 3 21.72 -52.92 -9.92
N ASP A 4 22.44 -51.82 -9.97
CA ASP A 4 21.95 -50.52 -9.52
C ASP A 4 21.20 -49.87 -10.70
N LYS A 5 19.89 -49.71 -10.51
CA LYS A 5 19.01 -48.88 -11.36
C LYS A 5 18.35 -47.81 -10.51
N SER A 6 19.12 -46.83 -10.05
CA SER A 6 18.55 -45.56 -9.58
C SER A 6 18.30 -44.66 -10.79
N GLY A 7 17.16 -44.82 -11.42
CA GLY A 7 16.66 -43.90 -12.44
C GLY A 7 16.22 -42.59 -11.80
N ASN A 8 17.09 -41.59 -11.82
CA ASN A 8 16.78 -40.21 -11.50
C ASN A 8 15.85 -39.63 -12.60
N LYS A 9 14.56 -39.66 -12.38
CA LYS A 9 13.58 -38.93 -13.21
C LYS A 9 13.59 -37.45 -12.82
N ASN A 10 14.56 -36.70 -13.28
CA ASN A 10 14.41 -35.27 -13.41
C ASN A 10 13.35 -35.02 -14.51
N SER A 11 12.09 -34.83 -14.13
CA SER A 11 11.08 -34.26 -14.99
C SER A 11 11.42 -32.78 -15.16
N GLY A 12 12.26 -32.47 -16.13
CA GLY A 12 12.59 -31.11 -16.50
C GLY A 12 11.30 -30.38 -16.89
N GLU A 13 10.95 -29.37 -16.15
CA GLU A 13 9.89 -28.43 -16.48
C GLU A 13 10.16 -27.85 -17.87
N THR A 14 9.18 -27.86 -18.76
CA THR A 14 9.33 -27.27 -20.09
C THR A 14 9.40 -25.74 -20.01
N GLY A 15 10.05 -25.08 -20.95
CA GLY A 15 10.10 -23.62 -20.98
C GLY A 15 8.71 -22.97 -21.03
N GLU A 16 7.71 -23.65 -21.61
CA GLU A 16 6.30 -23.21 -21.63
C GLU A 16 5.64 -23.33 -20.25
N GLU A 17 5.87 -24.43 -19.52
CA GLU A 17 5.37 -24.59 -18.14
C GLU A 17 6.00 -23.56 -17.21
N TRP A 18 7.28 -23.25 -17.38
CA TRP A 18 7.96 -22.19 -16.65
C TRP A 18 7.35 -20.82 -16.97
N ALA A 19 7.10 -20.49 -18.24
CA ALA A 19 6.49 -19.22 -18.66
C ALA A 19 5.05 -19.05 -18.13
N LEU A 20 4.25 -20.12 -18.09
CA LEU A 20 2.88 -20.11 -17.55
C LEU A 20 2.81 -19.80 -16.04
N LYS A 21 3.89 -20.07 -15.29
CA LYS A 21 3.97 -19.69 -13.87
C LYS A 21 3.97 -18.18 -13.63
N PHE A 22 4.37 -17.39 -14.63
CA PHE A 22 4.36 -15.93 -14.56
C PHE A 22 3.07 -15.30 -15.07
N ALA A 23 2.16 -16.08 -15.68
CA ALA A 23 0.83 -15.61 -16.02
C ALA A 23 0.00 -15.46 -14.75
N SER A 24 -0.02 -14.25 -14.18
CA SER A 24 -0.77 -13.96 -12.98
C SER A 24 -2.27 -13.84 -13.31
N THR A 25 -3.05 -14.87 -12.97
CA THR A 25 -4.50 -14.76 -12.92
C THR A 25 -4.89 -14.32 -11.51
N HIS A 26 -5.31 -13.08 -11.35
CA HIS A 26 -5.80 -12.53 -10.08
C HIS A 26 -7.32 -12.75 -9.88
N ASN A 27 -7.97 -13.44 -10.80
CA ASN A 27 -9.41 -13.65 -10.80
C ASN A 27 -9.93 -14.17 -9.47
N GLY A 28 -10.83 -13.39 -8.84
CA GLY A 28 -11.47 -13.74 -7.59
C GLY A 28 -10.65 -13.48 -6.32
N ARG A 29 -9.45 -12.88 -6.40
CA ARG A 29 -8.71 -12.42 -5.22
C ARG A 29 -9.29 -11.13 -4.66
N VAL A 30 -9.29 -10.97 -3.35
CA VAL A 30 -9.88 -9.83 -2.64
C VAL A 30 -8.80 -8.99 -2.01
N ALA A 31 -8.80 -7.68 -2.29
CA ALA A 31 -7.93 -6.70 -1.66
C ALA A 31 -8.75 -5.69 -0.84
N LEU A 32 -8.27 -5.36 0.37
CA LEU A 32 -8.77 -4.25 1.18
C LEU A 32 -7.80 -3.07 1.05
N VAL A 33 -8.27 -1.93 0.53
CA VAL A 33 -7.46 -0.71 0.35
C VAL A 33 -8.06 0.41 1.19
N THR A 34 -7.27 0.98 2.11
CA THR A 34 -7.74 2.03 3.01
C THR A 34 -7.37 3.43 2.50
N GLY A 35 -8.20 4.46 2.83
CA GLY A 35 -8.02 5.81 2.29
C GLY A 35 -8.19 5.84 0.77
N ALA A 36 -9.15 5.07 0.25
CA ALA A 36 -9.26 4.79 -1.17
C ALA A 36 -10.34 5.62 -1.91
N ALA A 37 -10.96 6.60 -1.25
CA ALA A 37 -11.90 7.49 -1.93
C ALA A 37 -11.21 8.52 -2.85
N ARG A 38 -9.89 8.68 -2.78
CA ARG A 38 -9.09 9.63 -3.60
C ARG A 38 -7.61 9.27 -3.62
N GLY A 39 -6.87 10.02 -4.45
CA GLY A 39 -5.40 10.03 -4.46
C GLY A 39 -4.78 8.66 -4.70
N ILE A 40 -3.69 8.36 -4.00
CA ILE A 40 -2.91 7.13 -4.17
C ILE A 40 -3.77 5.89 -3.92
N GLY A 41 -4.59 5.89 -2.86
CA GLY A 41 -5.45 4.75 -2.53
C GLY A 41 -6.47 4.43 -3.63
N LEU A 42 -7.09 5.45 -4.24
CA LEU A 42 -7.98 5.28 -5.38
C LEU A 42 -7.22 4.75 -6.62
N GLY A 43 -6.01 5.27 -6.88
CA GLY A 43 -5.17 4.78 -7.98
C GLY A 43 -4.80 3.31 -7.80
N ILE A 44 -4.43 2.89 -6.58
CA ILE A 44 -4.17 1.48 -6.26
C ILE A 44 -5.42 0.62 -6.47
N ALA A 45 -6.58 1.06 -5.97
CA ALA A 45 -7.83 0.32 -6.13
C ALA A 45 -8.19 0.13 -7.62
N ALA A 46 -8.11 1.20 -8.42
CA ALA A 46 -8.39 1.15 -9.85
C ALA A 46 -7.42 0.21 -10.60
N TRP A 47 -6.12 0.26 -10.25
CA TRP A 47 -5.11 -0.61 -10.83
C TRP A 47 -5.40 -2.10 -10.54
N LEU A 48 -5.68 -2.42 -9.28
CA LEU A 48 -5.97 -3.80 -8.87
C LEU A 48 -7.25 -4.33 -9.55
N ILE A 49 -8.29 -3.50 -9.68
CA ILE A 49 -9.51 -3.88 -10.40
C ILE A 49 -9.19 -4.19 -11.87
N ALA A 50 -8.36 -3.37 -12.53
CA ALA A 50 -7.95 -3.60 -13.91
C ALA A 50 -7.14 -4.92 -14.07
N GLU A 51 -6.47 -5.39 -13.01
CA GLU A 51 -5.81 -6.70 -12.95
C GLU A 51 -6.74 -7.85 -12.53
N GLY A 52 -8.04 -7.61 -12.38
CA GLY A 52 -9.04 -8.64 -12.09
C GLY A 52 -9.25 -8.94 -10.60
N TRP A 53 -8.84 -8.06 -9.69
CA TRP A 53 -9.15 -8.18 -8.28
C TRP A 53 -10.56 -7.69 -7.95
N GLN A 54 -11.17 -8.28 -6.92
CA GLN A 54 -12.25 -7.67 -6.15
C GLN A 54 -11.62 -6.71 -5.13
N VAL A 55 -12.04 -5.47 -5.09
CA VAL A 55 -11.43 -4.46 -4.22
C VAL A 55 -12.46 -3.84 -3.28
N VAL A 56 -12.17 -3.93 -1.98
CA VAL A 56 -12.90 -3.20 -0.95
C VAL A 56 -12.17 -1.89 -0.68
N LEU A 57 -12.82 -0.78 -1.02
CA LEU A 57 -12.34 0.56 -0.72
C LEU A 57 -12.87 0.99 0.64
N THR A 58 -12.02 1.56 1.49
CA THR A 58 -12.47 2.19 2.74
C THR A 58 -11.96 3.61 2.86
N ASP A 59 -12.80 4.47 3.45
CA ASP A 59 -12.48 5.88 3.71
C ASP A 59 -13.46 6.45 4.75
N LEU A 60 -13.13 7.62 5.32
CA LEU A 60 -14.06 8.42 6.12
C LEU A 60 -15.09 9.16 5.25
N ASP A 61 -14.69 9.55 4.04
CA ASP A 61 -15.56 10.28 3.10
C ASP A 61 -16.55 9.33 2.42
N ARG A 62 -17.69 9.11 3.10
CA ARG A 62 -18.76 8.21 2.65
C ARG A 62 -19.29 8.60 1.27
N ALA A 63 -19.56 9.89 1.06
CA ALA A 63 -20.19 10.36 -0.18
C ALA A 63 -19.27 10.10 -1.38
N ARG A 64 -18.01 10.46 -1.25
CA ARG A 64 -17.01 10.24 -2.28
C ARG A 64 -16.71 8.74 -2.46
N GLY A 65 -16.62 7.98 -1.38
CA GLY A 65 -16.37 6.55 -1.42
C GLY A 65 -17.42 5.77 -2.21
N PHE A 66 -18.71 6.00 -1.95
CA PHE A 66 -19.79 5.38 -2.74
C PHE A 66 -19.76 5.79 -4.21
N LYS A 67 -19.48 7.09 -4.48
CA LYS A 67 -19.39 7.59 -5.86
C LYS A 67 -18.27 6.91 -6.64
N VAL A 68 -17.07 6.80 -6.06
CA VAL A 68 -15.92 6.20 -6.76
C VAL A 68 -16.07 4.68 -6.91
N ALA A 69 -16.61 3.98 -5.90
CA ALA A 69 -16.89 2.56 -6.03
C ALA A 69 -17.91 2.27 -7.13
N GLY A 70 -18.99 3.06 -7.21
CA GLY A 70 -19.95 2.95 -8.31
C GLY A 70 -19.34 3.21 -9.69
N ALA A 71 -18.39 4.13 -9.80
CA ALA A 71 -17.68 4.40 -11.05
C ALA A 71 -16.67 3.29 -11.43
N LEU A 72 -16.10 2.59 -10.46
CA LEU A 72 -15.17 1.47 -10.67
C LEU A 72 -15.89 0.17 -11.05
N GLY A 73 -17.21 0.07 -10.84
CA GLY A 73 -18.04 -1.04 -11.27
C GLY A 73 -18.14 -2.18 -10.27
N GLU A 74 -18.58 -3.35 -10.75
CA GLU A 74 -18.99 -4.49 -9.91
C GLU A 74 -17.86 -5.12 -9.08
N ASN A 75 -16.62 -4.89 -9.45
CA ASN A 75 -15.46 -5.38 -8.73
C ASN A 75 -15.04 -4.47 -7.54
N ALA A 76 -15.81 -3.40 -7.29
CA ALA A 76 -15.54 -2.43 -6.23
C ALA A 76 -16.66 -2.43 -5.18
N LEU A 77 -16.30 -2.55 -3.91
CA LEU A 77 -17.19 -2.34 -2.76
C LEU A 77 -16.65 -1.21 -1.90
N PHE A 78 -17.51 -0.31 -1.42
CA PHE A 78 -17.11 0.71 -0.46
C PHE A 78 -17.67 0.43 0.94
N ILE A 79 -16.79 0.53 1.94
CA ILE A 79 -17.14 0.45 3.38
C ILE A 79 -16.60 1.70 4.07
N ALA A 80 -17.47 2.50 4.70
CA ALA A 80 -17.04 3.64 5.50
C ALA A 80 -16.35 3.15 6.78
N MET A 81 -15.11 3.61 7.05
CA MET A 81 -14.34 3.12 8.18
C MET A 81 -13.30 4.16 8.65
N ASP A 82 -13.31 4.48 9.96
CA ASP A 82 -12.18 5.13 10.62
C ASP A 82 -11.16 4.04 11.03
N VAL A 83 -9.99 4.05 10.41
CA VAL A 83 -8.93 3.10 10.71
C VAL A 83 -8.37 3.23 12.13
N ALA A 84 -8.59 4.36 12.80
CA ALA A 84 -8.21 4.58 14.19
C ALA A 84 -9.24 4.02 15.20
N SER A 85 -10.40 3.54 14.74
CA SER A 85 -11.43 2.91 15.58
C SER A 85 -11.36 1.39 15.42
N GLU A 86 -10.91 0.70 16.46
CA GLU A 86 -10.83 -0.77 16.45
C GLU A 86 -12.19 -1.43 16.16
N GLU A 87 -13.27 -0.87 16.74
CA GLU A 87 -14.63 -1.35 16.50
C GLU A 87 -15.01 -1.28 15.01
N GLN A 88 -14.73 -0.14 14.35
CA GLN A 88 -15.04 0.03 12.93
C GLN A 88 -14.15 -0.85 12.05
N VAL A 89 -12.87 -1.02 12.41
CA VAL A 89 -11.96 -1.93 11.70
C VAL A 89 -12.47 -3.36 11.79
N ALA A 90 -12.84 -3.84 12.99
CA ALA A 90 -13.37 -5.19 13.18
C ALA A 90 -14.67 -5.40 12.38
N ALA A 91 -15.60 -4.44 12.45
CA ALA A 91 -16.85 -4.49 11.69
C ALA A 91 -16.62 -4.46 10.18
N GLY A 92 -15.71 -3.62 9.70
CA GLY A 92 -15.35 -3.52 8.28
C GLY A 92 -14.74 -4.81 7.74
N VAL A 93 -13.82 -5.43 8.48
CA VAL A 93 -13.22 -6.72 8.09
C VAL A 93 -14.29 -7.83 8.10
N ALA A 94 -15.19 -7.87 9.08
CA ALA A 94 -16.29 -8.82 9.09
C ALA A 94 -17.21 -8.67 7.87
N GLU A 95 -17.47 -7.42 7.43
CA GLU A 95 -18.26 -7.16 6.24
C GLU A 95 -17.54 -7.64 4.96
N VAL A 96 -16.21 -7.43 4.84
CA VAL A 96 -15.42 -7.98 3.72
C VAL A 96 -15.62 -9.49 3.61
N LEU A 97 -15.55 -10.20 4.74
CA LEU A 97 -15.69 -11.64 4.76
C LEU A 97 -17.12 -12.10 4.49
N ARG A 98 -18.10 -11.34 4.95
CA ARG A 98 -19.51 -11.63 4.67
C ARG A 98 -19.80 -11.53 3.16
N GLN A 99 -19.16 -10.58 2.46
CA GLN A 99 -19.37 -10.35 1.04
C GLN A 99 -18.59 -11.32 0.14
N PHE A 100 -17.34 -11.59 0.50
CA PHE A 100 -16.40 -12.29 -0.39
C PHE A 100 -15.91 -13.64 0.16
N GLY A 101 -16.06 -13.92 1.45
CA GLY A 101 -15.61 -15.15 2.09
C GLY A 101 -14.09 -15.29 2.20
N ARG A 102 -13.32 -14.29 1.74
CA ARG A 102 -11.86 -14.33 1.68
C ARG A 102 -11.22 -12.93 1.74
N LEU A 103 -9.94 -12.90 2.08
CA LEU A 103 -9.08 -11.72 1.97
C LEU A 103 -7.67 -12.17 1.59
N ASP A 104 -7.12 -11.63 0.49
CA ASP A 104 -5.81 -12.00 -0.04
C ASP A 104 -4.78 -10.88 0.12
N ALA A 105 -5.23 -9.64 0.18
CA ALA A 105 -4.34 -8.49 0.28
C ALA A 105 -4.91 -7.38 1.18
N LEU A 106 -4.00 -6.71 1.90
CA LEU A 106 -4.29 -5.51 2.68
C LEU A 106 -3.35 -4.39 2.25
N VAL A 107 -3.90 -3.24 1.90
CA VAL A 107 -3.14 -2.02 1.60
C VAL A 107 -3.48 -0.95 2.62
N CYS A 108 -2.56 -0.68 3.54
CA CYS A 108 -2.67 0.36 4.54
C CYS A 108 -2.19 1.69 3.96
N ASN A 109 -3.12 2.42 3.30
CA ASN A 109 -2.85 3.71 2.68
C ASN A 109 -3.48 4.89 3.43
N ALA A 110 -4.58 4.69 4.17
CA ALA A 110 -5.23 5.76 4.93
C ALA A 110 -4.23 6.48 5.85
N ALA A 111 -4.19 7.79 5.75
CA ALA A 111 -3.29 8.62 6.55
C ALA A 111 -3.83 10.06 6.67
N ILE A 112 -3.45 10.73 7.75
CA ILE A 112 -3.39 12.18 7.78
C ILE A 112 -2.10 12.52 7.02
N ALA A 113 -2.28 12.99 5.78
CA ALA A 113 -1.20 13.10 4.79
C ALA A 113 -0.59 14.51 4.71
N ASP A 114 -1.21 15.52 5.34
CA ASP A 114 -0.56 16.80 5.52
C ASP A 114 0.62 16.60 6.48
N PRO A 115 1.86 16.75 6.01
CA PRO A 115 3.02 16.49 6.86
C PRO A 115 3.30 17.61 7.83
N HIS A 116 2.83 18.83 7.54
CA HIS A 116 3.16 20.01 8.33
C HIS A 116 2.28 20.11 9.56
N ASN A 117 2.92 20.40 10.66
CA ASN A 117 2.27 20.84 11.90
C ASN A 117 2.69 22.30 12.18
N THR A 118 2.24 22.86 13.29
CA THR A 118 2.78 24.10 13.82
C THR A 118 4.21 23.89 14.34
N THR A 119 4.89 24.96 14.77
CA THR A 119 6.18 24.85 15.45
C THR A 119 6.10 23.84 16.60
N LEU A 120 7.22 23.20 16.92
CA LEU A 120 7.27 22.14 17.93
C LEU A 120 6.68 22.61 19.28
N GLU A 121 6.94 23.86 19.68
CA GLU A 121 6.44 24.43 20.95
C GLU A 121 4.91 24.61 20.95
N SER A 122 4.30 24.71 19.77
CA SER A 122 2.85 24.90 19.57
C SER A 122 2.14 23.62 19.14
N LEU A 123 2.87 22.50 19.01
CA LEU A 123 2.29 21.23 18.60
C LEU A 123 1.38 20.66 19.70
N GLU A 124 0.08 20.63 19.43
CA GLU A 124 -0.90 20.08 20.35
C GLU A 124 -0.74 18.55 20.47
N LEU A 125 -0.68 18.04 21.71
CA LEU A 125 -0.59 16.59 21.97
C LEU A 125 -1.78 15.81 21.37
N SER A 126 -2.94 16.43 21.28
CA SER A 126 -4.13 15.87 20.64
C SER A 126 -3.92 15.65 19.15
N HIS A 127 -3.29 16.58 18.44
CA HIS A 127 -2.93 16.44 17.04
C HIS A 127 -1.90 15.34 16.83
N TRP A 128 -0.82 15.36 17.62
CA TRP A 128 0.20 14.29 17.63
C TRP A 128 -0.44 12.91 17.80
N ASN A 129 -1.27 12.73 18.82
CA ASN A 129 -1.93 11.47 19.09
C ASN A 129 -2.87 11.05 17.95
N ARG A 130 -3.58 11.99 17.32
CA ARG A 130 -4.46 11.69 16.19
C ARG A 130 -3.68 11.21 14.97
N VAL A 131 -2.55 11.86 14.66
CA VAL A 131 -1.68 11.43 13.55
C VAL A 131 -1.14 10.02 13.80
N LEU A 132 -0.65 9.73 15.01
CA LEU A 132 -0.17 8.39 15.36
C LEU A 132 -1.29 7.34 15.34
N ALA A 133 -2.46 7.68 15.85
CA ALA A 133 -3.61 6.76 15.87
C ALA A 133 -4.02 6.34 14.46
N VAL A 134 -4.04 7.27 13.51
CA VAL A 134 -4.41 6.99 12.11
C VAL A 134 -3.26 6.31 11.37
N ASN A 135 -2.08 6.94 11.36
CA ASN A 135 -0.99 6.56 10.44
C ASN A 135 -0.21 5.32 10.90
N LEU A 136 -0.23 5.01 12.19
CA LEU A 136 0.50 3.88 12.78
C LEU A 136 -0.45 2.90 13.48
N GLY A 137 -1.36 3.41 14.32
CA GLY A 137 -2.35 2.59 15.02
C GLY A 137 -3.30 1.89 14.06
N GLY A 138 -3.79 2.60 13.04
CA GLY A 138 -4.67 2.04 12.00
C GLY A 138 -4.09 0.82 11.30
N PRO A 139 -2.88 0.91 10.70
CA PRO A 139 -2.21 -0.26 10.12
C PRO A 139 -2.03 -1.44 11.08
N MET A 140 -1.73 -1.19 12.35
CA MET A 140 -1.63 -2.23 13.38
C MET A 140 -2.98 -2.91 13.62
N LEU A 141 -4.06 -2.14 13.79
CA LEU A 141 -5.41 -2.66 13.97
C LEU A 141 -5.88 -3.47 12.75
N LEU A 142 -5.64 -2.95 11.55
CA LEU A 142 -5.95 -3.65 10.30
C LEU A 142 -5.18 -4.97 10.19
N ALA A 143 -3.88 -4.97 10.46
CA ALA A 143 -3.07 -6.19 10.45
C ALA A 143 -3.60 -7.20 11.47
N LYS A 144 -3.94 -6.78 12.70
CA LYS A 144 -4.53 -7.62 13.75
C LYS A 144 -5.79 -8.33 13.28
N HIS A 145 -6.74 -7.60 12.72
CA HIS A 145 -8.05 -8.14 12.33
C HIS A 145 -8.04 -8.87 10.99
N CYS A 146 -7.14 -8.52 10.06
CA CYS A 146 -7.01 -9.17 8.75
C CYS A 146 -6.13 -10.43 8.78
N ALA A 147 -5.17 -10.53 9.70
CA ALA A 147 -4.16 -11.61 9.70
C ALA A 147 -4.72 -13.04 9.64
N PRO A 148 -5.80 -13.41 10.37
CA PRO A 148 -6.34 -14.77 10.28
C PRO A 148 -6.78 -15.15 8.86
N TYR A 149 -7.33 -14.21 8.12
CA TYR A 149 -7.87 -14.42 6.77
C TYR A 149 -6.79 -14.34 5.69
N LEU A 150 -5.86 -13.41 5.85
CA LEU A 150 -4.66 -13.35 4.98
C LEU A 150 -3.84 -14.63 5.09
N ARG A 151 -3.68 -15.17 6.31
CA ARG A 151 -2.95 -16.43 6.54
C ARG A 151 -3.58 -17.60 5.80
N ALA A 152 -4.90 -17.70 5.77
CA ALA A 152 -5.62 -18.76 5.07
C ALA A 152 -5.36 -18.78 3.55
N HIS A 153 -4.88 -17.68 2.99
CA HIS A 153 -4.65 -17.49 1.54
C HIS A 153 -3.21 -17.16 1.16
N CYS A 154 -2.24 -17.30 2.09
CA CYS A 154 -0.84 -16.88 1.89
C CYS A 154 -0.77 -15.43 1.37
N GLY A 155 -1.49 -14.54 2.06
CA GLY A 155 -1.75 -13.17 1.64
C GLY A 155 -0.56 -12.23 1.77
N SER A 156 -0.81 -10.95 1.48
CA SER A 156 0.23 -9.92 1.55
C SER A 156 -0.32 -8.61 2.13
N ILE A 157 0.51 -7.92 2.92
CA ILE A 157 0.25 -6.59 3.44
C ILE A 157 1.23 -5.61 2.81
N VAL A 158 0.74 -4.47 2.32
CA VAL A 158 1.56 -3.35 1.88
C VAL A 158 1.20 -2.11 2.68
N ASN A 159 2.18 -1.55 3.38
CA ASN A 159 2.05 -0.32 4.14
C ASN A 159 2.55 0.87 3.32
N LEU A 160 1.73 1.90 3.11
CA LEU A 160 2.13 3.16 2.49
C LEU A 160 2.81 4.03 3.55
N THR A 161 4.15 4.03 3.51
CA THR A 161 5.00 4.88 4.34
C THR A 161 5.23 6.25 3.66
N SER A 162 6.42 6.76 3.67
CA SER A 162 6.83 8.00 2.99
C SER A 162 8.34 8.09 2.99
N THR A 163 8.93 8.81 2.05
CA THR A 163 10.33 9.25 2.14
C THR A 163 10.61 10.03 3.43
N ARG A 164 9.59 10.65 4.04
CA ARG A 164 9.68 11.34 5.34
C ARG A 164 9.88 10.41 6.54
N SER A 165 9.85 9.10 6.35
CA SER A 165 10.35 8.15 7.36
C SER A 165 11.87 8.23 7.57
N ARG A 166 12.61 8.85 6.63
CA ARG A 166 14.08 8.92 6.61
C ARG A 166 14.64 10.33 6.44
N GLN A 167 13.87 11.23 5.85
CA GLN A 167 14.22 12.64 5.60
C GLN A 167 13.05 13.51 6.05
N SER A 168 13.33 14.69 6.58
CA SER A 168 12.30 15.57 7.12
C SER A 168 12.48 17.01 6.62
N GLU A 169 11.41 17.74 6.60
CA GLU A 169 11.37 19.19 6.57
C GLU A 169 11.05 19.68 7.99
N ALA A 170 11.23 20.96 8.25
CA ALA A 170 10.84 21.54 9.52
C ALA A 170 9.33 21.37 9.75
N ASP A 171 8.92 21.29 11.01
CA ASP A 171 7.52 21.22 11.45
C ASP A 171 6.76 19.98 10.90
N THR A 172 7.42 18.82 10.84
CA THR A 172 6.84 17.56 10.34
C THR A 172 6.93 16.40 11.32
N GLU A 173 7.16 16.67 12.61
CA GLU A 173 7.52 15.67 13.63
C GLU A 173 6.48 14.56 13.77
N ALA A 174 5.19 14.91 13.85
CA ALA A 174 4.11 13.93 14.02
C ALA A 174 4.01 12.99 12.82
N TYR A 175 4.07 13.54 11.60
CA TYR A 175 4.01 12.76 10.38
C TYR A 175 5.26 11.88 10.21
N ALA A 176 6.45 12.46 10.35
CA ALA A 176 7.71 11.74 10.22
C ALA A 176 7.82 10.59 11.25
N ALA A 177 7.48 10.85 12.52
CA ALA A 177 7.44 9.83 13.56
C ALA A 177 6.46 8.71 13.23
N SER A 178 5.25 9.03 12.73
CA SER A 178 4.25 8.03 12.35
C SER A 178 4.73 7.15 11.21
N LYS A 179 5.38 7.72 10.18
CA LYS A 179 5.87 6.98 9.01
C LYS A 179 7.14 6.18 9.32
N GLY A 180 8.02 6.70 10.18
CA GLY A 180 9.16 5.94 10.75
C GLY A 180 8.70 4.76 11.59
N GLY A 181 7.69 4.97 12.45
CA GLY A 181 7.05 3.91 13.23
C GLY A 181 6.39 2.83 12.33
N LEU A 182 5.75 3.24 11.24
CA LEU A 182 5.12 2.32 10.29
C LEU A 182 6.17 1.47 9.55
N MET A 183 7.35 2.03 9.27
CA MET A 183 8.49 1.27 8.75
C MET A 183 8.94 0.18 9.73
N ALA A 184 9.12 0.54 11.00
CA ALA A 184 9.47 -0.42 12.04
C ALA A 184 8.38 -1.50 12.22
N LEU A 185 7.10 -1.10 12.21
CA LEU A 185 5.97 -2.02 12.27
C LEU A 185 5.98 -2.99 11.07
N THR A 186 6.36 -2.54 9.88
CA THR A 186 6.40 -3.37 8.67
C THR A 186 7.32 -4.58 8.84
N HIS A 187 8.57 -4.38 9.25
CA HIS A 187 9.48 -5.51 9.43
C HIS A 187 9.13 -6.37 10.65
N ALA A 188 8.59 -5.78 11.72
CA ALA A 188 8.11 -6.53 12.88
C ALA A 188 6.96 -7.46 12.51
N LEU A 189 5.98 -6.96 11.73
CA LEU A 189 4.87 -7.78 11.22
C LEU A 189 5.36 -8.86 10.23
N ALA A 190 6.35 -8.55 9.39
CA ALA A 190 6.92 -9.53 8.47
C ALA A 190 7.51 -10.76 9.20
N ILE A 191 8.16 -10.52 10.34
CA ILE A 191 8.70 -11.60 11.18
C ILE A 191 7.59 -12.34 11.93
N SER A 192 6.63 -11.61 12.49
CA SER A 192 5.57 -12.21 13.32
C SER A 192 4.53 -12.98 12.50
N LEU A 193 4.30 -12.60 11.25
CA LEU A 193 3.25 -13.17 10.38
C LEU A 193 3.80 -14.10 9.29
N GLY A 194 5.12 -14.14 9.13
CA GLY A 194 5.76 -15.09 8.22
C GLY A 194 5.75 -16.53 8.77
N PRO A 195 5.86 -17.54 7.88
CA PRO A 195 6.01 -17.42 6.42
C PRO A 195 4.69 -17.21 5.65
N GLU A 196 3.53 -17.27 6.30
CA GLU A 196 2.25 -17.32 5.61
C GLU A 196 1.82 -15.97 5.03
N ILE A 197 2.25 -14.85 5.64
CA ILE A 197 1.90 -13.50 5.20
C ILE A 197 3.17 -12.71 4.96
N ARG A 198 3.31 -12.15 3.76
CA ARG A 198 4.38 -11.20 3.44
C ARG A 198 3.95 -9.78 3.81
N VAL A 199 4.85 -9.00 4.38
CA VAL A 199 4.57 -7.60 4.77
C VAL A 199 5.70 -6.72 4.26
N ASN A 200 5.37 -5.73 3.41
CA ASN A 200 6.33 -4.79 2.85
C ASN A 200 5.81 -3.35 2.94
N ALA A 201 6.71 -2.40 2.74
CA ALA A 201 6.40 -0.98 2.70
C ALA A 201 6.71 -0.38 1.32
N VAL A 202 5.86 0.54 0.89
CA VAL A 202 6.15 1.46 -0.21
C VAL A 202 6.27 2.86 0.37
N SER A 203 7.36 3.56 0.05
CA SER A 203 7.66 4.93 0.49
C SER A 203 7.61 5.88 -0.70
N PRO A 204 6.45 6.48 -0.99
CA PRO A 204 6.35 7.48 -2.02
C PRO A 204 7.13 8.75 -1.65
N GLY A 205 7.72 9.40 -2.67
CA GLY A 205 8.17 10.78 -2.59
C GLY A 205 7.04 11.75 -2.93
N TRP A 206 7.33 12.77 -3.74
CA TRP A 206 6.30 13.68 -4.22
C TRP A 206 5.51 13.04 -5.36
N ILE A 207 4.25 12.74 -5.06
CA ILE A 207 3.27 12.18 -6.00
C ILE A 207 2.15 13.19 -6.20
N ASP A 208 1.87 13.58 -7.45
CA ASP A 208 0.70 14.38 -7.78
C ASP A 208 -0.57 13.53 -7.70
N ALA A 209 -1.12 13.47 -6.50
CA ALA A 209 -2.33 12.69 -6.19
C ALA A 209 -3.63 13.52 -6.31
N ARG A 210 -3.57 14.74 -6.90
CA ARG A 210 -4.74 15.59 -7.14
C ARG A 210 -5.68 14.94 -8.17
N ASP A 211 -6.94 15.38 -8.17
CA ASP A 211 -7.90 14.95 -9.20
C ASP A 211 -7.39 15.27 -10.61
N PRO A 212 -7.61 14.40 -11.62
CA PRO A 212 -7.13 14.63 -12.99
C PRO A 212 -7.58 15.96 -13.59
N SER A 213 -8.79 16.43 -13.24
CA SER A 213 -9.29 17.74 -13.67
C SER A 213 -8.46 18.91 -13.11
N LEU A 214 -8.05 18.83 -11.84
CA LEU A 214 -7.19 19.84 -11.21
C LEU A 214 -5.78 19.78 -11.79
N ARG A 215 -5.22 18.58 -12.00
CA ARG A 215 -3.90 18.42 -12.63
C ARG A 215 -3.84 19.08 -14.02
N LYS A 216 -4.95 18.97 -14.77
CA LYS A 216 -5.06 19.61 -16.11
C LYS A 216 -5.25 21.11 -16.02
N ALA A 217 -6.02 21.62 -15.06
CA ALA A 217 -6.30 23.04 -14.89
C ALA A 217 -5.08 23.81 -14.32
N GLU A 218 -4.33 23.17 -13.44
CA GLU A 218 -3.19 23.73 -12.72
C GLU A 218 -1.99 22.76 -12.83
N PRO A 219 -1.32 22.70 -14.00
CA PRO A 219 -0.18 21.83 -14.20
C PRO A 219 0.98 22.24 -13.27
N LEU A 220 1.77 21.26 -12.85
CA LEU A 220 3.01 21.51 -12.13
C LEU A 220 4.02 22.22 -13.04
N SER A 221 4.89 23.03 -12.44
CA SER A 221 5.92 23.77 -13.18
C SER A 221 7.05 22.84 -13.65
N GLU A 222 7.83 23.30 -14.64
CA GLU A 222 9.06 22.62 -15.05
C GLU A 222 10.05 22.48 -13.88
N THR A 223 10.09 23.49 -13.00
CA THR A 223 10.92 23.46 -11.78
C THR A 223 10.51 22.34 -10.85
N ASP A 224 9.20 22.09 -10.69
CA ASP A 224 8.71 20.97 -9.87
C ASP A 224 9.16 19.63 -10.44
N HIS A 225 9.05 19.46 -11.74
CA HIS A 225 9.49 18.25 -12.43
C HIS A 225 11.02 18.05 -12.33
N ALA A 226 11.81 19.12 -12.49
CA ALA A 226 13.27 19.08 -12.48
C ALA A 226 13.88 18.73 -11.10
N GLN A 227 13.11 18.79 -10.02
CA GLN A 227 13.57 18.33 -8.72
C GLN A 227 13.87 16.82 -8.69
N HIS A 228 13.23 16.06 -9.56
CA HIS A 228 13.32 14.61 -9.62
C HIS A 228 14.31 14.15 -10.70
N PRO A 229 15.32 13.32 -10.37
CA PRO A 229 16.21 12.70 -11.36
C PRO A 229 15.46 11.96 -12.49
N ALA A 230 14.27 11.43 -12.21
CA ALA A 230 13.39 10.83 -13.22
C ALA A 230 12.77 11.81 -14.22
N GLY A 231 13.02 13.13 -14.06
CA GLY A 231 12.56 14.19 -14.95
C GLY A 231 11.10 14.61 -14.77
N ARG A 232 10.40 14.06 -13.77
CA ARG A 232 9.00 14.41 -13.49
C ARG A 232 8.60 14.12 -12.05
N VAL A 233 7.60 14.84 -11.56
CA VAL A 233 6.86 14.47 -10.35
C VAL A 233 6.17 13.12 -10.57
N GLY A 234 6.09 12.30 -9.53
CA GLY A 234 5.43 11.00 -9.59
C GLY A 234 3.91 11.11 -9.77
N THR A 235 3.31 10.03 -10.23
CA THR A 235 1.86 9.87 -10.37
C THR A 235 1.33 8.75 -9.49
N VAL A 236 0.02 8.67 -9.32
CA VAL A 236 -0.59 7.59 -8.52
C VAL A 236 -0.32 6.21 -9.12
N GLU A 237 -0.17 6.14 -10.44
CA GLU A 237 0.13 4.92 -11.20
C GLU A 237 1.53 4.38 -10.88
N ASP A 238 2.51 5.24 -10.63
CA ASP A 238 3.88 4.84 -10.24
C ASP A 238 3.87 4.06 -8.92
N VAL A 239 3.04 4.50 -7.97
CA VAL A 239 2.88 3.84 -6.68
C VAL A 239 2.03 2.58 -6.81
N ALA A 240 0.94 2.64 -7.58
CA ALA A 240 0.01 1.53 -7.77
C ALA A 240 0.71 0.32 -8.41
N ALA A 241 1.55 0.54 -9.42
CA ALA A 241 2.34 -0.52 -10.07
C ALA A 241 3.26 -1.26 -9.07
N MET A 242 3.96 -0.52 -8.19
CA MET A 242 4.82 -1.13 -7.17
C MET A 242 3.99 -1.92 -6.14
N VAL A 243 2.85 -1.37 -5.69
CA VAL A 243 1.95 -2.07 -4.76
C VAL A 243 1.43 -3.35 -5.40
N ALA A 244 0.93 -3.30 -6.64
CA ALA A 244 0.40 -4.46 -7.35
C ALA A 244 1.47 -5.55 -7.51
N TRP A 245 2.71 -5.18 -7.87
CA TRP A 245 3.82 -6.14 -7.93
C TRP A 245 4.08 -6.80 -6.56
N LEU A 246 4.11 -6.03 -5.46
CA LEU A 246 4.32 -6.57 -4.11
C LEU A 246 3.20 -7.51 -3.66
N LEU A 247 1.97 -7.29 -4.13
CA LEU A 247 0.82 -8.16 -3.86
C LEU A 247 0.81 -9.41 -4.74
N SER A 248 1.57 -9.43 -5.83
CA SER A 248 1.64 -10.54 -6.77
C SER A 248 2.47 -11.71 -6.24
N ARG A 249 2.34 -12.87 -6.89
CA ARG A 249 3.19 -14.04 -6.62
C ARG A 249 4.64 -13.82 -7.01
N ASN A 250 4.92 -12.88 -7.91
CA ASN A 250 6.27 -12.56 -8.35
C ASN A 250 7.14 -11.97 -7.24
N ALA A 251 6.52 -11.38 -6.21
CA ALA A 251 7.19 -10.90 -5.00
C ALA A 251 7.23 -11.96 -3.88
N GLY A 252 7.11 -13.26 -4.20
CA GLY A 252 6.98 -14.35 -3.22
C GLY A 252 8.17 -14.49 -2.25
N PHE A 253 9.35 -14.00 -2.61
CA PHE A 253 10.55 -14.04 -1.75
C PHE A 253 10.87 -12.65 -1.14
N VAL A 254 9.91 -11.72 -1.17
CA VAL A 254 10.10 -10.34 -0.69
C VAL A 254 9.19 -10.09 0.51
N THR A 255 9.78 -9.91 1.69
CA THR A 255 9.08 -9.55 2.92
C THR A 255 9.97 -8.71 3.83
N GLY A 256 9.39 -7.83 4.65
CA GLY A 256 10.08 -6.94 5.56
C GLY A 256 10.85 -5.78 4.88
N GLN A 257 10.62 -5.55 3.59
CA GLN A 257 11.38 -4.58 2.79
C GLN A 257 10.64 -3.26 2.59
N GLU A 258 11.41 -2.21 2.35
CA GLU A 258 10.94 -0.90 1.93
C GLU A 258 11.32 -0.65 0.48
N PHE A 259 10.34 -0.18 -0.30
CA PHE A 259 10.51 0.22 -1.70
C PHE A 259 10.22 1.71 -1.85
N VAL A 260 11.27 2.49 -2.11
CA VAL A 260 11.15 3.94 -2.31
C VAL A 260 10.74 4.22 -3.75
N VAL A 261 9.64 4.98 -3.93
CA VAL A 261 9.10 5.39 -5.23
C VAL A 261 9.04 6.92 -5.25
N ASP A 262 10.17 7.54 -5.59
CA ASP A 262 10.38 8.99 -5.43
C ASP A 262 11.07 9.67 -6.62
N GLY A 263 11.21 8.98 -7.76
CA GLY A 263 11.91 9.49 -8.92
C GLY A 263 13.39 9.79 -8.68
N GLY A 264 13.99 9.24 -7.61
CA GLY A 264 15.38 9.44 -7.23
C GLY A 264 15.63 10.69 -6.38
N MET A 265 14.59 11.39 -5.95
CA MET A 265 14.68 12.65 -5.19
C MET A 265 15.53 12.49 -3.91
N THR A 266 15.35 11.42 -3.13
CA THR A 266 16.12 11.16 -1.90
C THR A 266 17.57 10.72 -2.15
N ARG A 267 17.98 10.50 -3.39
CA ARG A 267 19.35 10.15 -3.80
C ARG A 267 20.14 11.30 -4.38
N LYS A 268 19.44 12.39 -4.73
CA LYS A 268 20.06 13.57 -5.31
C LYS A 268 20.85 14.33 -4.24
N MET A 269 22.14 14.58 -4.48
CA MET A 269 22.91 15.51 -3.66
C MET A 269 22.46 16.95 -3.99
N VAL A 270 22.27 17.75 -2.95
CA VAL A 270 21.92 19.17 -3.08
C VAL A 270 23.03 19.98 -2.43
N TYR A 271 23.64 20.87 -3.19
CA TYR A 271 24.62 21.85 -2.72
C TYR A 271 23.95 23.21 -2.68
N ALA A 272 24.24 24.01 -1.65
CA ALA A 272 23.90 25.43 -1.67
C ALA A 272 24.76 26.12 -2.74
N GLU A 273 24.11 26.85 -3.66
CA GLU A 273 24.78 27.74 -4.63
C GLU A 273 25.04 29.13 -4.02
#